data_3ff6fdabe0b1d61e0f7fbab8914c48bb
#
_entry.id   3ff6fdabe0b1d61e0f7fbab8914c48bb
#
_cell.length_a   1.000
_cell.length_b   1.000
_cell.length_c   1.000
_cell.angle_alpha   90.00
_cell.angle_beta   90.00
_cell.angle_gamma   90.00
#
_symmetry.space_group_name_H-M   'P 1'
#
loop_
_entity.id
_entity.type
_entity.pdbx_description
1 polymer ?
#
loop_
_entity_poly.entity_id
_entity_poly.type
_entity_poly.pdbx_seq_one_letter_code
_entity_poly.pdbx_strand_id
1 'polypeptide(L)'
;WQKVGKYWYYLQNYTVVTNKSMKRGSVNGYLDSQGRFSTGWVIYSDYYDQVRYIDPDSGSKYLTNTRRWIDGKLYYFDKDGYRRNDVSSIYGGPYYLEVDKTNGVMTVYTNSSKSIPVKTIRVSVGLSGTPTWDGTYRLSRSLRWQPLMGPSWGQYGTHVDGCGQGGIFIHSVAGSTRSVYNLPAGEYLKLGQPASHGCIRTCVADAKWVFENCNGSTIHIYSSGNYVNNESFKGPLGRRPLATFRGAGNFDPTDPEVP
;
A
#
# COMPACT_ATOMS: atom_id res chain seq x y z
N TRP A 1 -3.99 37.08 2.62
CA TRP A 1 -4.00 35.93 1.73
C TRP A 1 -3.56 36.33 0.32
N GLN A 2 -2.55 35.65 -0.21
CA GLN A 2 -2.00 35.86 -1.56
C GLN A 2 -2.13 34.58 -2.38
N LYS A 3 -2.66 34.70 -3.62
CA LYS A 3 -2.69 33.58 -4.57
C LYS A 3 -1.47 33.66 -5.50
N VAL A 4 -0.70 32.56 -5.57
CA VAL A 4 0.44 32.43 -6.50
C VAL A 4 0.24 31.11 -7.26
N GLY A 5 0.04 31.22 -8.57
CA GLY A 5 -0.34 30.08 -9.40
C GLY A 5 -1.67 29.46 -8.92
N LYS A 6 -1.66 28.14 -8.65
CA LYS A 6 -2.83 27.42 -8.16
C LYS A 6 -2.96 27.39 -6.63
N TYR A 7 -1.97 27.88 -5.89
CA TYR A 7 -1.93 27.81 -4.44
C TYR A 7 -2.25 29.15 -3.79
N TRP A 8 -2.80 29.08 -2.55
CA TRP A 8 -2.95 30.23 -1.65
C TRP A 8 -1.90 30.18 -0.57
N TYR A 9 -1.39 31.35 -0.21
CA TYR A 9 -0.41 31.59 0.84
C TYR A 9 -0.95 32.60 1.83
N TYR A 10 -0.56 32.48 3.08
CA TYR A 10 -0.82 33.52 4.07
C TYR A 10 0.46 34.22 4.47
N LEU A 11 0.48 35.53 4.34
CA LEU A 11 1.59 36.37 4.73
C LEU A 11 1.26 37.08 6.04
N GLN A 12 2.19 37.06 6.96
CA GLN A 12 2.17 37.82 8.20
C GLN A 12 3.50 38.60 8.30
N ASN A 13 3.40 39.92 8.43
CA ASN A 13 4.59 40.79 8.45
C ASN A 13 5.56 40.52 7.28
N TYR A 14 5.01 40.44 6.06
CA TYR A 14 5.75 40.16 4.81
C TYR A 14 6.43 38.79 4.75
N THR A 15 6.19 37.91 5.73
CA THR A 15 6.76 36.55 5.75
C THR A 15 5.66 35.52 5.47
N VAL A 16 5.98 34.51 4.68
CA VAL A 16 5.07 33.39 4.41
C VAL A 16 4.96 32.53 5.67
N VAL A 17 3.73 32.36 6.15
CA VAL A 17 3.45 31.48 7.28
C VAL A 17 3.42 30.03 6.79
N THR A 18 4.11 29.16 7.50
CA THR A 18 4.24 27.74 7.16
C THR A 18 3.84 26.84 8.32
N ASN A 19 3.59 25.56 8.04
CA ASN A 19 3.31 24.53 9.03
C ASN A 19 2.23 24.90 10.05
N LYS A 20 1.17 25.55 9.61
CA LYS A 20 0.15 26.10 10.49
C LYS A 20 -1.26 25.85 9.97
N SER A 21 -2.16 25.47 10.89
CA SER A 21 -3.60 25.45 10.60
C SER A 21 -4.13 26.86 10.48
N MET A 22 -4.86 27.12 9.42
CA MET A 22 -5.39 28.45 9.10
C MET A 22 -6.81 28.31 8.55
N LYS A 23 -7.58 29.38 8.69
CA LYS A 23 -8.89 29.51 8.07
C LYS A 23 -8.82 30.54 6.94
N ARG A 24 -9.32 30.17 5.76
CA ARG A 24 -9.46 31.08 4.61
C ARG A 24 -10.93 31.21 4.26
N GLY A 25 -11.54 32.34 4.59
CA GLY A 25 -12.98 32.49 4.59
C GLY A 25 -13.62 31.54 5.59
N SER A 26 -14.59 30.76 5.16
CA SER A 26 -15.25 29.70 5.96
C SER A 26 -14.49 28.37 5.98
N VAL A 27 -13.46 28.21 5.16
CA VAL A 27 -12.79 26.91 4.95
C VAL A 27 -11.58 26.76 5.87
N ASN A 28 -11.58 25.70 6.68
CA ASN A 28 -10.42 25.30 7.47
C ASN A 28 -9.41 24.57 6.57
N GLY A 29 -8.14 24.79 6.83
CA GLY A 29 -7.07 24.18 6.06
C GLY A 29 -5.73 24.25 6.78
N TYR A 30 -4.69 23.91 6.08
CA TYR A 30 -3.33 23.86 6.59
C TYR A 30 -2.36 24.49 5.61
N LEU A 31 -1.43 25.28 6.13
CA LEU A 31 -0.27 25.78 5.41
C LEU A 31 0.87 24.77 5.58
N ASP A 32 1.32 24.18 4.48
CA ASP A 32 2.41 23.22 4.49
C ASP A 32 3.77 23.87 4.77
N SER A 33 4.86 23.11 4.69
CA SER A 33 6.22 23.60 4.90
C SER A 33 6.66 24.65 3.87
N GLN A 34 5.97 24.74 2.74
CA GLN A 34 6.18 25.78 1.71
C GLN A 34 5.16 26.91 1.80
N GLY A 35 4.29 26.90 2.81
CA GLY A 35 3.23 27.88 3.02
C GLY A 35 2.03 27.76 2.10
N ARG A 36 1.86 26.64 1.38
CA ARG A 36 0.72 26.39 0.50
C ARG A 36 -0.49 25.97 1.31
N PHE A 37 -1.62 26.65 1.12
CA PHE A 37 -2.88 26.30 1.79
C PHE A 37 -3.51 25.07 1.14
N SER A 38 -3.82 24.11 1.97
CA SER A 38 -4.45 22.85 1.57
C SER A 38 -5.62 22.52 2.49
N THR A 39 -6.59 21.76 1.99
CA THR A 39 -7.70 21.15 2.71
C THR A 39 -7.90 19.72 2.20
N GLY A 40 -8.65 18.89 2.92
CA GLY A 40 -8.77 17.48 2.57
C GLY A 40 -7.49 16.70 2.86
N TRP A 41 -7.03 15.88 1.92
CA TRP A 41 -5.82 15.09 2.08
C TRP A 41 -4.56 15.95 2.04
N VAL A 42 -3.73 15.83 3.07
CA VAL A 42 -2.44 16.53 3.19
C VAL A 42 -1.35 15.50 3.43
N ILE A 43 -0.37 15.48 2.53
CA ILE A 43 0.83 14.66 2.67
C ILE A 43 1.80 15.38 3.59
N TYR A 44 2.16 14.75 4.69
CA TYR A 44 3.19 15.23 5.59
C TYR A 44 4.56 14.67 5.22
N SER A 45 4.62 13.39 4.88
CA SER A 45 5.80 12.73 4.35
C SER A 45 5.40 11.56 3.45
N ASP A 46 5.85 11.60 2.20
CA ASP A 46 5.68 10.50 1.24
C ASP A 46 6.56 9.29 1.61
N TYR A 47 7.74 9.57 2.13
CA TYR A 47 8.70 8.53 2.50
C TYR A 47 8.18 7.62 3.62
N TYR A 48 7.39 8.18 4.55
CA TYR A 48 6.83 7.43 5.68
C TYR A 48 5.33 7.12 5.51
N ASP A 49 4.72 7.44 4.36
CA ASP A 49 3.25 7.37 4.15
C ASP A 49 2.48 8.10 5.26
N GLN A 50 2.96 9.28 5.64
CA GLN A 50 2.34 10.13 6.65
C GLN A 50 1.34 11.07 6.00
N VAL A 51 0.09 10.64 5.92
CA VAL A 51 -1.00 11.40 5.32
C VAL A 51 -2.04 11.76 6.37
N ARG A 52 -2.46 13.01 6.39
CA ARG A 52 -3.51 13.53 7.27
C ARG A 52 -4.71 13.99 6.45
N TYR A 53 -5.85 14.11 7.09
CA TYR A 53 -7.04 14.68 6.49
C TYR A 53 -7.54 15.87 7.31
N ILE A 54 -7.68 17.00 6.63
CA ILE A 54 -8.29 18.21 7.19
C ILE A 54 -9.73 18.21 6.72
N ASP A 55 -10.64 17.97 7.66
CA ASP A 55 -12.06 18.05 7.38
C ASP A 55 -12.48 19.54 7.29
N PRO A 56 -12.85 20.03 6.10
CA PRO A 56 -13.19 21.44 5.92
C PRO A 56 -14.42 21.88 6.75
N ASP A 57 -15.28 20.93 7.12
CA ASP A 57 -16.54 21.20 7.80
C ASP A 57 -16.44 21.10 9.33
N SER A 58 -15.42 20.42 9.87
CA SER A 58 -15.34 20.13 11.31
C SER A 58 -14.68 21.20 12.17
N GLY A 59 -14.06 22.21 11.57
CA GLY A 59 -13.25 23.20 12.31
C GLY A 59 -11.97 22.65 12.94
N SER A 60 -11.70 21.36 12.80
CA SER A 60 -10.55 20.67 13.35
C SER A 60 -9.31 20.87 12.50
N LYS A 61 -8.14 20.79 13.14
CA LYS A 61 -6.86 20.85 12.41
C LYS A 61 -6.69 19.63 11.52
N TYR A 62 -6.81 18.46 12.14
CA TYR A 62 -6.74 17.14 11.51
C TYR A 62 -7.73 16.21 12.20
N LEU A 63 -8.18 15.19 11.48
CA LEU A 63 -8.88 14.07 12.10
C LEU A 63 -7.88 13.26 12.93
N THR A 64 -8.12 13.11 14.22
CA THR A 64 -7.26 12.35 15.14
C THR A 64 -8.08 11.33 15.90
N ASN A 65 -7.50 10.16 16.17
CA ASN A 65 -8.10 9.08 16.96
C ASN A 65 -9.57 8.80 16.60
N THR A 66 -9.86 8.74 15.29
CA THR A 66 -11.23 8.62 14.78
C THR A 66 -11.27 7.86 13.47
N ARG A 67 -12.49 7.58 13.02
CA ARG A 67 -12.79 7.09 11.67
C ARG A 67 -13.71 8.04 10.95
N ARG A 68 -13.56 8.17 9.63
CA ARG A 68 -14.36 9.06 8.80
C ARG A 68 -14.63 8.47 7.44
N TRP A 69 -15.86 8.61 6.96
CA TRP A 69 -16.19 8.38 5.57
C TRP A 69 -15.72 9.56 4.72
N ILE A 70 -14.89 9.27 3.71
CA ILE A 70 -14.35 10.26 2.77
C ILE A 70 -14.45 9.64 1.38
N ASP A 71 -15.15 10.31 0.47
CA ASP A 71 -15.33 9.87 -0.91
C ASP A 71 -15.77 8.40 -1.04
N GLY A 72 -16.76 8.00 -0.21
CA GLY A 72 -17.34 6.65 -0.21
C GLY A 72 -16.46 5.56 0.41
N LYS A 73 -15.35 5.91 1.06
CA LYS A 73 -14.49 4.97 1.78
C LYS A 73 -14.34 5.33 3.24
N LEU A 74 -14.25 4.31 4.10
CA LEU A 74 -14.03 4.49 5.54
C LEU A 74 -12.53 4.48 5.84
N TYR A 75 -12.03 5.57 6.37
CA TYR A 75 -10.65 5.75 6.80
C TYR A 75 -10.52 5.83 8.31
N TYR A 76 -9.39 5.39 8.81
CA TYR A 76 -9.01 5.45 10.22
C TYR A 76 -7.81 6.37 10.40
N PHE A 77 -7.83 7.15 11.46
CA PHE A 77 -6.77 8.09 11.82
C PHE A 77 -6.26 7.78 13.23
N ASP A 78 -4.95 7.78 13.39
CA ASP A 78 -4.31 7.53 14.68
C ASP A 78 -4.35 8.77 15.60
N LYS A 79 -3.74 8.64 16.78
CA LYS A 79 -3.69 9.73 17.78
C LYS A 79 -2.95 10.97 17.26
N ASP A 80 -2.03 10.82 16.32
CA ASP A 80 -1.23 11.89 15.73
C ASP A 80 -1.88 12.44 14.45
N GLY A 81 -3.04 11.91 14.07
CA GLY A 81 -3.84 12.32 12.91
C GLY A 81 -3.37 11.72 11.58
N TYR A 82 -2.49 10.73 11.59
CA TYR A 82 -2.09 10.05 10.37
C TYR A 82 -3.10 8.98 9.96
N ARG A 83 -3.40 8.90 8.66
CA ARG A 83 -4.21 7.83 8.09
C ARG A 83 -3.54 6.48 8.37
N ARG A 84 -4.28 5.56 8.96
CA ARG A 84 -3.81 4.19 9.16
C ARG A 84 -3.83 3.45 7.83
N ASN A 85 -2.73 2.85 7.46
CA ASN A 85 -2.58 2.05 6.24
C ASN A 85 -2.76 0.54 6.46
N ASP A 86 -2.97 0.15 7.71
CA ASP A 86 -3.30 -1.22 8.12
C ASP A 86 -4.28 -1.16 9.30
N VAL A 87 -5.47 -1.70 9.09
CA VAL A 87 -6.52 -1.86 10.10
C VAL A 87 -7.00 -3.31 10.17
N SER A 88 -6.17 -4.24 9.73
CA SER A 88 -6.48 -5.67 9.68
C SER A 88 -6.75 -6.28 11.07
N SER A 89 -6.26 -5.66 12.13
CA SER A 89 -6.60 -6.06 13.50
C SER A 89 -8.06 -5.80 13.90
N ILE A 90 -8.81 -5.02 13.10
CA ILE A 90 -10.21 -4.66 13.35
C ILE A 90 -11.16 -5.58 12.59
N TYR A 91 -10.72 -6.12 11.45
CA TYR A 91 -11.56 -6.86 10.51
C TYR A 91 -11.02 -8.27 10.27
N GLY A 92 -11.94 -9.25 10.24
CA GLY A 92 -11.64 -10.61 9.81
C GLY A 92 -12.04 -10.88 8.36
N GLY A 93 -11.45 -11.93 7.76
CA GLY A 93 -11.82 -12.40 6.44
C GLY A 93 -13.08 -13.28 6.41
N PRO A 94 -13.48 -13.82 5.24
CA PRO A 94 -12.77 -13.69 3.97
C PRO A 94 -12.85 -12.28 3.40
N TYR A 95 -11.80 -11.90 2.64
CA TYR A 95 -11.63 -10.56 2.10
C TYR A 95 -11.90 -10.49 0.59
N TYR A 96 -11.96 -9.26 0.07
CA TYR A 96 -11.88 -8.96 -1.35
C TYR A 96 -10.60 -8.20 -1.62
N LEU A 97 -9.73 -8.71 -2.48
CA LEU A 97 -8.45 -8.12 -2.81
C LEU A 97 -8.47 -7.53 -4.22
N GLU A 98 -7.84 -6.40 -4.43
CA GLU A 98 -7.58 -5.83 -5.76
C GLU A 98 -6.09 -5.64 -5.99
N VAL A 99 -5.59 -6.15 -7.11
CA VAL A 99 -4.22 -5.90 -7.58
C VAL A 99 -4.26 -4.95 -8.76
N ASP A 100 -3.82 -3.72 -8.56
CA ASP A 100 -3.54 -2.78 -9.64
C ASP A 100 -2.10 -2.97 -10.12
N LYS A 101 -1.96 -3.63 -11.26
CA LYS A 101 -0.65 -3.91 -11.88
C LYS A 101 0.08 -2.65 -12.31
N THR A 102 -0.64 -1.62 -12.73
CA THR A 102 -0.05 -0.34 -13.14
C THR A 102 0.69 0.35 -12.01
N ASN A 103 0.15 0.25 -10.79
CA ASN A 103 0.70 0.92 -9.62
C ASN A 103 1.50 0.00 -8.69
N GLY A 104 1.57 -1.30 -8.98
CA GLY A 104 2.29 -2.28 -8.16
C GLY A 104 1.75 -2.34 -6.73
N VAL A 105 0.44 -2.34 -6.59
CA VAL A 105 -0.25 -2.30 -5.30
C VAL A 105 -1.39 -3.32 -5.24
N MET A 106 -1.50 -3.99 -4.11
CA MET A 106 -2.64 -4.83 -3.75
C MET A 106 -3.38 -4.21 -2.57
N THR A 107 -4.66 -3.93 -2.74
CA THR A 107 -5.53 -3.43 -1.67
C THR A 107 -6.47 -4.53 -1.19
N VAL A 108 -6.51 -4.72 0.11
CA VAL A 108 -7.44 -5.64 0.78
C VAL A 108 -8.63 -4.85 1.28
N TYR A 109 -9.83 -5.31 0.99
CA TYR A 109 -11.10 -4.74 1.43
C TYR A 109 -11.90 -5.77 2.23
N THR A 110 -12.81 -5.30 3.07
CA THR A 110 -13.72 -6.19 3.80
C THR A 110 -14.62 -7.02 2.86
N ASN A 111 -14.99 -6.46 1.71
CA ASN A 111 -15.85 -7.12 0.69
C ASN A 111 -15.77 -6.40 -0.67
N SER A 112 -16.50 -6.90 -1.65
CA SER A 112 -16.53 -6.40 -3.02
C SER A 112 -17.17 -5.01 -3.20
N SER A 113 -17.78 -4.41 -2.18
CA SER A 113 -18.23 -3.02 -2.24
C SER A 113 -17.04 -2.03 -2.23
N LYS A 114 -15.87 -2.49 -1.77
CA LYS A 114 -14.61 -1.73 -1.69
C LYS A 114 -14.72 -0.43 -0.89
N SER A 115 -15.70 -0.37 0.01
CA SER A 115 -15.96 0.81 0.83
C SER A 115 -15.08 0.89 2.09
N ILE A 116 -14.53 -0.27 2.54
CA ILE A 116 -13.66 -0.33 3.72
C ILE A 116 -12.32 -0.96 3.33
N PRO A 117 -11.31 -0.14 3.00
CA PRO A 117 -9.97 -0.65 2.77
C PRO A 117 -9.34 -1.04 4.12
N VAL A 118 -8.79 -2.25 4.17
CA VAL A 118 -8.25 -2.88 5.39
C VAL A 118 -6.74 -2.77 5.44
N LYS A 119 -6.08 -3.02 4.30
CA LYS A 119 -4.62 -3.06 4.19
C LYS A 119 -4.21 -2.80 2.75
N THR A 120 -3.07 -2.13 2.58
CA THR A 120 -2.42 -1.99 1.28
C THR A 120 -1.05 -2.65 1.32
N ILE A 121 -0.75 -3.42 0.28
CA ILE A 121 0.45 -4.23 0.14
C ILE A 121 1.19 -3.82 -1.14
N ARG A 122 2.49 -3.59 -1.05
CA ARG A 122 3.37 -3.36 -2.20
C ARG A 122 3.62 -4.69 -2.91
N VAL A 123 3.37 -4.74 -4.22
CA VAL A 123 3.52 -5.98 -5.00
C VAL A 123 4.27 -5.77 -6.29
N SER A 124 5.01 -6.81 -6.70
CA SER A 124 5.53 -6.96 -8.06
C SER A 124 4.72 -8.00 -8.81
N VAL A 125 4.42 -7.71 -10.05
CA VAL A 125 3.66 -8.58 -10.96
C VAL A 125 4.55 -9.05 -12.10
N GLY A 126 4.01 -9.85 -13.00
CA GLY A 126 4.71 -10.39 -14.18
C GLY A 126 5.22 -9.30 -15.13
N LEU A 127 6.33 -9.57 -15.78
CA LEU A 127 6.85 -8.80 -16.92
C LEU A 127 5.90 -8.94 -18.12
N SER A 128 6.03 -8.07 -19.11
CA SER A 128 5.19 -8.09 -20.32
C SER A 128 5.21 -9.44 -21.06
N GLY A 129 6.37 -10.11 -21.07
CA GLY A 129 6.53 -11.45 -21.68
C GLY A 129 5.98 -12.60 -20.83
N THR A 130 5.73 -12.38 -19.55
CA THR A 130 5.21 -13.38 -18.60
C THR A 130 4.19 -12.70 -17.68
N PRO A 131 3.03 -12.28 -18.22
CA PRO A 131 2.12 -11.41 -17.50
C PRO A 131 1.41 -12.11 -16.33
N THR A 132 1.10 -11.34 -15.30
CA THR A 132 0.05 -11.69 -14.36
C THR A 132 -1.29 -11.41 -15.05
N TRP A 133 -2.13 -12.42 -15.21
CA TRP A 133 -3.36 -12.33 -15.99
C TRP A 133 -4.45 -11.53 -15.28
N ASP A 134 -5.13 -10.65 -16.01
CA ASP A 134 -6.31 -9.94 -15.53
C ASP A 134 -7.47 -10.89 -15.30
N GLY A 135 -8.29 -10.61 -14.30
CA GLY A 135 -9.46 -11.44 -14.00
C GLY A 135 -9.81 -11.44 -12.51
N THR A 136 -10.83 -12.21 -12.18
CA THR A 136 -11.28 -12.42 -10.81
C THR A 136 -11.14 -13.89 -10.45
N TYR A 137 -10.46 -14.16 -9.36
CA TYR A 137 -10.04 -15.49 -8.95
C TYR A 137 -10.32 -15.72 -7.46
N ARG A 138 -10.17 -16.99 -7.03
CA ARG A 138 -10.16 -17.32 -5.60
C ARG A 138 -8.74 -17.55 -5.10
N LEU A 139 -8.56 -17.36 -3.79
CA LEU A 139 -7.31 -17.63 -3.12
C LEU A 139 -7.41 -18.90 -2.29
N SER A 140 -6.40 -19.75 -2.39
CA SER A 140 -6.23 -20.92 -1.55
C SER A 140 -4.84 -20.97 -0.94
N ARG A 141 -4.76 -21.37 0.34
CA ARG A 141 -3.48 -21.51 1.04
C ARG A 141 -2.70 -22.68 0.41
N SER A 142 -1.40 -22.46 0.17
CA SER A 142 -0.49 -23.49 -0.33
C SER A 142 0.59 -23.81 0.72
N LEU A 143 1.86 -23.64 0.41
CA LEU A 143 2.97 -24.09 1.24
C LEU A 143 3.71 -22.92 1.91
N ARG A 144 4.21 -23.15 3.14
CA ARG A 144 5.11 -22.20 3.82
C ARG A 144 6.36 -21.89 3.00
N TRP A 145 6.93 -22.90 2.36
CA TRP A 145 7.97 -22.80 1.36
C TRP A 145 7.41 -23.32 0.03
N GLN A 146 7.05 -22.40 -0.84
CA GLN A 146 6.44 -22.69 -2.14
C GLN A 146 7.55 -22.92 -3.17
N PRO A 147 7.63 -24.12 -3.79
CA PRO A 147 8.47 -24.33 -4.95
C PRO A 147 7.92 -23.53 -6.13
N LEU A 148 8.80 -22.87 -6.84
CA LEU A 148 8.51 -22.03 -8.00
C LEU A 148 9.29 -22.54 -9.21
N MET A 149 9.16 -21.84 -10.34
CA MET A 149 9.86 -22.21 -11.57
C MET A 149 11.38 -22.16 -11.38
N GLY A 150 12.07 -23.18 -11.85
CA GLY A 150 13.51 -23.40 -11.63
C GLY A 150 13.80 -23.78 -10.17
N PRO A 151 15.04 -23.72 -9.71
CA PRO A 151 15.40 -23.97 -8.31
C PRO A 151 15.12 -22.71 -7.45
N SER A 152 13.84 -22.28 -7.41
CA SER A 152 13.42 -21.07 -6.68
C SER A 152 12.37 -21.39 -5.65
N TRP A 153 12.42 -20.69 -4.51
CA TRP A 153 11.51 -20.88 -3.38
C TRP A 153 10.99 -19.53 -2.88
N GLY A 154 9.66 -19.39 -2.81
CA GLY A 154 8.99 -18.28 -2.14
C GLY A 154 8.47 -18.71 -0.78
N GLN A 155 8.41 -17.77 0.16
CA GLN A 155 7.80 -18.01 1.46
C GLN A 155 6.29 -17.70 1.39
N TYR A 156 5.49 -18.44 2.17
CA TYR A 156 4.07 -18.21 2.36
C TYR A 156 3.26 -18.15 1.06
N GLY A 157 3.34 -19.21 0.27
CA GLY A 157 2.62 -19.33 -0.99
C GLY A 157 1.11 -19.36 -0.82
N THR A 158 0.41 -18.42 -1.44
CA THR A 158 -1.04 -18.42 -1.59
C THR A 158 -1.37 -18.55 -3.06
N HIS A 159 -2.07 -19.62 -3.43
CA HIS A 159 -2.41 -19.91 -4.81
C HIS A 159 -3.54 -18.99 -5.28
N VAL A 160 -3.43 -18.49 -6.50
CA VAL A 160 -4.48 -17.75 -7.22
C VAL A 160 -5.12 -18.72 -8.20
N ASP A 161 -6.23 -19.31 -7.80
CA ASP A 161 -6.84 -20.47 -8.45
C ASP A 161 -7.33 -20.12 -9.86
N GLY A 162 -6.82 -20.82 -10.87
CA GLY A 162 -7.21 -20.63 -12.25
C GLY A 162 -6.60 -19.43 -12.97
N CYS A 163 -5.70 -18.70 -12.34
CA CYS A 163 -4.98 -17.61 -12.98
C CYS A 163 -3.85 -18.15 -13.87
N GLY A 164 -4.02 -18.05 -15.19
CA GLY A 164 -3.08 -18.58 -16.18
C GLY A 164 -3.11 -20.13 -16.27
N GLN A 165 -2.11 -20.71 -16.96
CA GLN A 165 -1.99 -22.17 -17.07
C GLN A 165 -1.30 -22.74 -15.82
N GLY A 166 -2.04 -23.43 -14.97
CA GLY A 166 -1.52 -24.07 -13.75
C GLY A 166 -1.53 -23.17 -12.51
N GLY A 167 -2.12 -21.97 -12.60
CA GLY A 167 -2.18 -21.03 -11.50
C GLY A 167 -0.89 -20.24 -11.26
N ILE A 168 -1.00 -19.17 -10.49
CA ILE A 168 0.13 -18.40 -9.99
C ILE A 168 0.05 -18.32 -8.47
N PHE A 169 1.10 -17.82 -7.83
CA PHE A 169 1.14 -17.64 -6.38
C PHE A 169 1.36 -16.20 -5.99
N ILE A 170 0.76 -15.80 -4.87
CA ILE A 170 1.21 -14.68 -4.06
C ILE A 170 2.26 -15.24 -3.09
N HIS A 171 3.46 -14.68 -3.05
CA HIS A 171 4.55 -15.18 -2.21
C HIS A 171 5.60 -14.09 -1.94
N SER A 172 6.54 -14.35 -1.03
CA SER A 172 7.68 -13.44 -0.81
C SER A 172 8.58 -13.35 -2.05
N VAL A 173 9.50 -12.40 -2.08
CA VAL A 173 10.59 -12.44 -3.06
C VAL A 173 11.31 -13.79 -2.96
N ALA A 174 11.53 -14.45 -4.11
CA ALA A 174 12.06 -15.79 -4.16
C ALA A 174 13.58 -15.83 -3.98
N GLY A 175 14.06 -16.81 -3.24
CA GLY A 175 15.45 -17.21 -3.16
C GLY A 175 15.71 -18.55 -3.87
N SER A 176 16.97 -18.96 -3.99
CA SER A 176 17.36 -20.23 -4.63
C SER A 176 17.30 -21.44 -3.70
N THR A 177 17.12 -21.23 -2.40
CA THR A 177 17.01 -22.28 -1.38
C THR A 177 15.91 -21.99 -0.37
N ARG A 178 15.52 -22.99 0.42
CA ARG A 178 14.59 -22.85 1.56
C ARG A 178 15.28 -22.24 2.78
N SER A 179 15.76 -21.01 2.65
CA SER A 179 16.43 -20.31 3.73
C SER A 179 15.98 -18.86 3.77
N VAL A 180 15.74 -18.35 4.96
CA VAL A 180 15.41 -16.93 5.20
C VAL A 180 16.61 -16.03 4.87
N TYR A 181 17.82 -16.57 4.87
CA TYR A 181 19.08 -15.87 4.57
C TYR A 181 19.52 -16.00 3.11
N ASN A 182 18.59 -16.23 2.20
CA ASN A 182 18.86 -16.39 0.76
C ASN A 182 18.00 -15.47 -0.11
N LEU A 183 17.87 -14.23 0.32
CA LEU A 183 17.14 -13.19 -0.43
C LEU A 183 18.09 -12.50 -1.42
N PRO A 184 17.76 -12.47 -2.72
CA PRO A 184 18.46 -11.60 -3.66
C PRO A 184 18.04 -10.14 -3.42
N ALA A 185 18.91 -9.33 -2.80
CA ALA A 185 18.61 -7.95 -2.45
C ALA A 185 18.13 -7.11 -3.65
N GLY A 186 18.73 -7.32 -4.84
CA GLY A 186 18.30 -6.66 -6.07
C GLY A 186 16.86 -6.99 -6.49
N GLU A 187 16.38 -8.19 -6.21
CA GLU A 187 14.98 -8.57 -6.49
C GLU A 187 14.01 -7.97 -5.47
N TYR A 188 14.41 -7.87 -4.20
CA TYR A 188 13.62 -7.19 -3.18
C TYR A 188 13.41 -5.70 -3.50
N LEU A 189 14.45 -5.02 -3.96
CA LEU A 189 14.38 -3.60 -4.32
C LEU A 189 13.48 -3.32 -5.54
N LYS A 190 13.15 -4.35 -6.35
CA LYS A 190 12.18 -4.25 -7.45
C LYS A 190 10.72 -4.30 -6.99
N LEU A 191 10.43 -4.57 -5.69
CA LEU A 191 9.06 -4.61 -5.21
C LEU A 191 8.31 -3.31 -5.49
N GLY A 192 7.14 -3.44 -6.12
CA GLY A 192 6.34 -2.33 -6.62
C GLY A 192 6.50 -2.05 -8.11
N GLN A 193 7.33 -2.83 -8.81
CA GLN A 193 7.51 -2.77 -10.27
C GLN A 193 7.28 -4.17 -10.86
N PRO A 194 6.95 -4.30 -12.16
CA PRO A 194 6.90 -5.59 -12.82
C PRO A 194 8.28 -6.26 -12.78
N ALA A 195 8.38 -7.46 -12.23
CA ALA A 195 9.66 -8.15 -12.02
C ALA A 195 9.55 -9.68 -11.96
N SER A 196 8.35 -10.25 -12.06
CA SER A 196 8.14 -11.70 -11.92
C SER A 196 7.86 -12.39 -13.26
N HIS A 197 7.75 -13.72 -13.22
CA HIS A 197 7.32 -14.56 -14.34
C HIS A 197 5.82 -14.93 -14.22
N GLY A 198 5.00 -13.98 -13.73
CA GLY A 198 3.54 -14.14 -13.59
C GLY A 198 3.06 -14.12 -12.15
N CYS A 199 3.82 -14.64 -11.19
CA CYS A 199 3.46 -14.61 -9.77
C CYS A 199 3.40 -13.17 -9.20
N ILE A 200 2.68 -13.01 -8.10
CA ILE A 200 2.59 -11.75 -7.36
C ILE A 200 3.58 -11.84 -6.19
N ARG A 201 4.65 -11.04 -6.25
CA ARG A 201 5.69 -10.99 -5.21
C ARG A 201 5.44 -9.86 -4.24
N THR A 202 5.70 -10.08 -2.95
CA THR A 202 5.65 -9.04 -1.92
C THR A 202 6.75 -9.27 -0.87
N CYS A 203 6.85 -8.47 0.18
CA CYS A 203 7.74 -8.74 1.30
C CYS A 203 7.21 -9.91 2.16
N VAL A 204 8.08 -10.50 2.99
CA VAL A 204 7.74 -11.70 3.77
C VAL A 204 6.59 -11.45 4.74
N ALA A 205 6.57 -10.33 5.46
CA ALA A 205 5.48 -10.02 6.39
C ALA A 205 4.12 -9.96 5.71
N ASP A 206 4.04 -9.36 4.53
CA ASP A 206 2.79 -9.24 3.78
C ASP A 206 2.40 -10.58 3.12
N ALA A 207 3.37 -11.36 2.61
CA ALA A 207 3.11 -12.71 2.11
C ALA A 207 2.55 -13.62 3.23
N LYS A 208 3.15 -13.56 4.41
CA LYS A 208 2.69 -14.27 5.60
C LYS A 208 1.27 -13.86 5.98
N TRP A 209 0.99 -12.56 6.01
CA TRP A 209 -0.32 -12.05 6.36
C TRP A 209 -1.40 -12.55 5.37
N VAL A 210 -1.13 -12.50 4.05
CA VAL A 210 -2.05 -13.01 3.02
C VAL A 210 -2.28 -14.52 3.19
N PHE A 211 -1.21 -15.27 3.39
CA PHE A 211 -1.25 -16.72 3.60
C PHE A 211 -2.11 -17.12 4.81
N GLU A 212 -2.02 -16.39 5.92
CA GLU A 212 -2.74 -16.70 7.14
C GLU A 212 -4.19 -16.22 7.12
N ASN A 213 -4.50 -15.12 6.41
CA ASN A 213 -5.78 -14.43 6.55
C ASN A 213 -6.67 -14.44 5.29
N CYS A 214 -6.11 -14.75 4.10
CA CYS A 214 -6.87 -14.60 2.85
C CYS A 214 -7.31 -15.92 2.20
N ASN A 215 -7.20 -17.05 2.90
CA ASN A 215 -7.72 -18.32 2.38
C ASN A 215 -9.23 -18.23 2.10
N GLY A 216 -9.66 -18.62 0.90
CA GLY A 216 -11.06 -18.51 0.46
C GLY A 216 -11.51 -17.11 0.05
N SER A 217 -10.64 -16.12 0.12
CA SER A 217 -10.89 -14.75 -0.35
C SER A 217 -10.98 -14.66 -1.88
N THR A 218 -11.57 -13.58 -2.37
CA THR A 218 -11.63 -13.27 -3.81
C THR A 218 -10.53 -12.23 -4.13
N ILE A 219 -9.85 -12.41 -5.26
CA ILE A 219 -8.87 -11.46 -5.78
C ILE A 219 -9.25 -11.02 -7.19
N HIS A 220 -9.24 -9.72 -7.44
CA HIS A 220 -9.41 -9.09 -8.75
C HIS A 220 -8.08 -8.49 -9.19
N ILE A 221 -7.58 -8.92 -10.33
CA ILE A 221 -6.31 -8.46 -10.92
C ILE A 221 -6.63 -7.65 -12.16
N TYR A 222 -6.07 -6.45 -12.27
CA TYR A 222 -6.33 -5.55 -13.39
C TYR A 222 -5.19 -4.56 -13.61
N SER A 223 -5.21 -3.88 -14.77
CA SER A 223 -4.35 -2.76 -15.08
C SER A 223 -5.19 -1.49 -15.13
N SER A 224 -4.98 -0.55 -14.21
CA SER A 224 -5.73 0.71 -14.21
C SER A 224 -5.40 1.61 -15.40
N GLY A 225 -4.22 1.46 -16.00
CA GLY A 225 -3.70 2.35 -17.04
C GLY A 225 -3.35 3.76 -16.52
N ASN A 226 -3.66 4.05 -15.26
CA ASN A 226 -3.43 5.34 -14.63
C ASN A 226 -2.30 5.23 -13.59
N TYR A 227 -1.09 5.62 -13.98
CA TYR A 227 0.05 5.61 -13.06
C TYR A 227 -0.01 6.79 -12.10
N VAL A 228 -0.01 6.50 -10.81
CA VAL A 228 0.00 7.47 -9.73
C VAL A 228 1.44 7.66 -9.25
N ASN A 229 2.01 8.86 -9.44
CA ASN A 229 3.40 9.15 -9.04
C ASN A 229 3.61 9.10 -7.53
N ASN A 230 2.62 9.58 -6.76
CA ASN A 230 2.72 9.73 -5.32
C ASN A 230 2.39 8.42 -4.61
N GLU A 231 3.34 7.85 -3.88
CA GLU A 231 3.20 6.59 -3.14
C GLU A 231 2.03 6.60 -2.15
N SER A 232 1.79 7.75 -1.51
CA SER A 232 0.70 7.90 -0.54
C SER A 232 -0.71 7.81 -1.14
N PHE A 233 -0.82 7.84 -2.47
CA PHE A 233 -2.10 7.71 -3.19
C PHE A 233 -2.15 6.51 -4.14
N LYS A 234 -1.16 5.63 -4.11
CA LYS A 234 -1.26 4.32 -4.76
C LYS A 234 -2.16 3.41 -3.93
N GLY A 235 -3.39 3.24 -4.41
CA GLY A 235 -4.47 2.64 -3.63
C GLY A 235 -5.01 3.58 -2.53
N PRO A 236 -6.12 3.23 -1.88
CA PRO A 236 -6.80 4.13 -0.94
C PRO A 236 -5.98 4.39 0.35
N LEU A 237 -5.17 3.45 0.77
CA LEU A 237 -4.35 3.57 1.99
C LEU A 237 -2.89 3.92 1.73
N GLY A 238 -2.52 4.17 0.46
CA GLY A 238 -1.14 4.41 0.07
C GLY A 238 -0.29 3.15 0.02
N ARG A 239 0.79 3.22 -0.72
CA ARG A 239 1.76 2.12 -0.86
C ARG A 239 2.93 2.39 0.08
N ARG A 240 3.03 1.63 1.16
CA ARG A 240 4.08 1.79 2.16
C ARG A 240 5.48 1.71 1.53
N PRO A 241 6.46 2.48 2.04
CA PRO A 241 7.85 2.34 1.63
C PRO A 241 8.38 0.93 1.90
N LEU A 242 9.38 0.52 1.15
CA LEU A 242 10.11 -0.71 1.44
C LEU A 242 10.85 -0.57 2.77
N ALA A 243 10.86 -1.64 3.55
CA ALA A 243 11.71 -1.71 4.73
C ALA A 243 13.19 -1.74 4.28
N THR A 244 14.02 -1.03 5.01
CA THR A 244 15.44 -0.91 4.73
C THR A 244 16.19 -2.16 5.20
N PHE A 245 17.12 -2.64 4.41
CA PHE A 245 17.99 -3.73 4.81
C PHE A 245 18.81 -3.38 6.05
N ARG A 246 18.98 -4.40 6.92
CA ARG A 246 19.90 -4.37 8.05
C ARG A 246 21.05 -5.35 7.75
N GLY A 247 22.29 -4.92 7.90
CA GLY A 247 23.46 -5.78 7.64
C GLY A 247 23.67 -6.09 6.15
N ALA A 248 24.01 -7.34 5.83
CA ALA A 248 24.41 -7.77 4.49
C ALA A 248 23.29 -7.83 3.44
N GLY A 249 22.02 -7.59 3.83
CA GLY A 249 20.89 -7.57 2.91
C GLY A 249 20.57 -8.91 2.24
N ASN A 250 20.89 -10.04 2.89
CA ASN A 250 20.62 -11.37 2.40
C ASN A 250 19.33 -12.00 2.98
N PHE A 251 18.53 -11.22 3.65
CA PHE A 251 17.23 -11.60 4.21
C PHE A 251 16.21 -10.46 4.02
N ASP A 252 14.94 -10.81 4.01
CA ASP A 252 13.86 -9.80 3.96
C ASP A 252 13.78 -9.09 5.32
N PRO A 253 13.92 -7.75 5.37
CA PRO A 253 13.91 -7.02 6.64
C PRO A 253 12.55 -7.05 7.37
N THR A 254 11.51 -7.60 6.73
CA THR A 254 10.18 -7.80 7.31
C THR A 254 9.92 -9.24 7.75
N ASP A 255 10.89 -10.15 7.52
CA ASP A 255 10.75 -11.55 7.91
C ASP A 255 10.79 -11.68 9.44
N PRO A 256 9.75 -12.23 10.09
CA PRO A 256 9.71 -12.36 11.54
C PRO A 256 10.68 -13.43 12.09
N GLU A 257 11.29 -14.23 11.21
CA GLU A 257 12.25 -15.29 11.60
C GLU A 257 13.71 -14.79 11.58
N VAL A 258 13.94 -13.49 11.23
CA VAL A 258 15.27 -12.87 11.27
C VAL A 258 15.32 -11.76 12.33
N PRO A 259 16.53 -11.45 12.88
CA PRO A 259 16.67 -10.44 13.93
C PRO A 259 16.40 -9.00 13.49
#